data_7477eae806b971a954955710a7d93799
#
_entry.id   7477eae806b971a954955710a7d93799
#
_cell.length_a   1.000
_cell.length_b   1.000
_cell.length_c   1.000
_cell.angle_alpha   90.00
_cell.angle_beta   90.00
_cell.angle_gamma   90.00
#
_symmetry.space_group_name_H-M   'P 1'
#
loop_
_entity.id
_entity.type
_entity.pdbx_description
1 polymer ?
#
loop_
_entity_poly.entity_id
_entity_poly.type
_entity_poly.pdbx_seq_one_letter_code
_entity_poly.pdbx_strand_id
1 'polypeptide(L)'
;KFEYVKCDWSNCFDKLENGEIDIMGDISYTGERAQKMLFSDDPMGEEKYILYADLSNMDSGTSDFKSLDGKRVGVLLGTEPESMLTEWENKNGIHTEHVNVYNNDDVEKKLANHEIDAFVSLEESIWSEQGISSVATIGKSGIYFVINKDRSDIKTELDRAMRQLDQDSPFFKTDLYKKYFTLDYNQIL
;
A
#
# COMPACT_ATOMS: atom_id res chain seq x y z
N LYS A 1 15.78 -20.91 -12.74
CA LYS A 1 15.47 -21.46 -11.41
C LYS A 1 15.72 -20.36 -10.38
N PHE A 2 14.71 -20.09 -9.53
CA PHE A 2 14.86 -19.13 -8.42
C PHE A 2 15.36 -19.88 -7.18
N GLU A 3 16.21 -19.18 -6.40
CA GLU A 3 16.61 -19.58 -5.07
C GLU A 3 16.12 -18.50 -4.10
N TYR A 4 15.36 -18.90 -3.08
CA TYR A 4 14.79 -17.97 -2.11
C TYR A 4 15.73 -17.81 -0.94
N VAL A 5 16.12 -16.58 -0.67
CA VAL A 5 16.98 -16.21 0.46
C VAL A 5 16.12 -15.59 1.55
N LYS A 6 16.19 -16.15 2.77
CA LYS A 6 15.47 -15.59 3.92
C LYS A 6 16.20 -14.36 4.43
N CYS A 7 15.49 -13.25 4.55
CA CYS A 7 15.99 -12.01 5.12
C CYS A 7 14.86 -11.20 5.76
N ASP A 8 15.18 -10.27 6.65
CA ASP A 8 14.25 -9.29 7.18
C ASP A 8 14.20 -8.08 6.27
N TRP A 9 13.11 -7.30 6.32
CA TRP A 9 12.90 -6.19 5.40
C TRP A 9 14.12 -5.26 5.27
N SER A 10 14.69 -4.82 6.39
CA SER A 10 15.84 -3.90 6.39
C SER A 10 17.09 -4.54 5.79
N ASN A 11 17.42 -5.78 6.17
CA ASN A 11 18.64 -6.41 5.70
C ASN A 11 18.52 -6.99 4.27
N CYS A 12 17.30 -7.16 3.74
CA CYS A 12 17.10 -7.52 2.34
C CYS A 12 17.63 -6.44 1.39
N PHE A 13 17.43 -5.16 1.74
CA PHE A 13 17.97 -4.05 0.94
C PHE A 13 19.50 -4.05 0.93
N ASP A 14 20.14 -4.24 2.09
CA ASP A 14 21.60 -4.34 2.18
C ASP A 14 22.13 -5.50 1.34
N LYS A 15 21.46 -6.66 1.39
CA LYS A 15 21.82 -7.83 0.59
C LYS A 15 21.65 -7.59 -0.91
N LEU A 16 20.60 -6.88 -1.32
CA LEU A 16 20.39 -6.50 -2.71
C LEU A 16 21.48 -5.54 -3.17
N GLU A 17 21.80 -4.50 -2.39
CA GLU A 17 22.84 -3.53 -2.72
C GLU A 17 24.24 -4.18 -2.83
N ASN A 18 24.53 -5.15 -1.94
CA ASN A 18 25.81 -5.87 -1.91
C ASN A 18 25.90 -7.04 -2.93
N GLY A 19 24.82 -7.34 -3.65
CA GLY A 19 24.78 -8.43 -4.64
C GLY A 19 24.71 -9.84 -4.03
N GLU A 20 24.34 -9.96 -2.76
CA GLU A 20 24.06 -11.27 -2.12
C GLU A 20 22.73 -11.84 -2.59
N ILE A 21 21.78 -10.99 -2.99
CA ILE A 21 20.56 -11.34 -3.71
C ILE A 21 20.45 -10.51 -4.99
N ASP A 22 19.86 -11.10 -6.01
CA ASP A 22 19.76 -10.48 -7.32
C ASP A 22 18.48 -9.64 -7.50
N ILE A 23 17.38 -10.06 -6.86
CA ILE A 23 16.04 -9.49 -7.06
C ILE A 23 15.24 -9.55 -5.77
N MET A 24 14.43 -8.53 -5.56
CA MET A 24 13.45 -8.42 -4.47
C MET A 24 12.14 -7.86 -5.04
N GLY A 25 10.99 -8.28 -4.53
CA GLY A 25 9.67 -7.78 -4.94
C GLY A 25 9.02 -6.92 -3.87
N ASP A 26 7.84 -6.40 -4.20
CA ASP A 26 6.96 -5.66 -3.27
C ASP A 26 7.55 -4.33 -2.80
N ILE A 27 8.16 -3.58 -3.71
CA ILE A 27 8.89 -2.35 -3.40
C ILE A 27 8.23 -1.15 -4.08
N SER A 28 7.79 -0.18 -3.26
CA SER A 28 7.33 1.11 -3.78
C SER A 28 8.51 1.91 -4.36
N TYR A 29 8.26 2.58 -5.48
CA TYR A 29 9.26 3.43 -6.13
C TYR A 29 9.55 4.67 -5.29
N THR A 30 10.83 4.95 -5.07
CA THR A 30 11.31 6.26 -4.60
C THR A 30 12.55 6.67 -5.37
N GLY A 31 12.75 7.99 -5.54
CA GLY A 31 13.93 8.51 -6.21
C GLY A 31 15.25 8.14 -5.50
N GLU A 32 15.24 7.99 -4.18
CA GLU A 32 16.39 7.53 -3.41
C GLU A 32 16.75 6.08 -3.74
N ARG A 33 15.74 5.19 -3.73
CA ARG A 33 15.92 3.77 -4.06
C ARG A 33 16.40 3.59 -5.50
N ALA A 34 15.89 4.39 -6.44
CA ALA A 34 16.27 4.34 -7.85
C ALA A 34 17.73 4.74 -8.10
N GLN A 35 18.39 5.42 -7.16
CA GLN A 35 19.84 5.69 -7.24
C GLN A 35 20.69 4.47 -6.88
N LYS A 36 20.15 3.54 -6.09
CA LYS A 36 20.88 2.40 -5.52
C LYS A 36 20.57 1.08 -6.21
N MET A 37 19.41 0.94 -6.82
CA MET A 37 18.92 -0.30 -7.43
C MET A 37 18.17 -0.03 -8.74
N LEU A 38 17.98 -1.06 -9.55
CA LEU A 38 17.17 -1.01 -10.76
C LEU A 38 15.74 -1.42 -10.44
N PHE A 39 14.78 -0.71 -11.01
CA PHE A 39 13.36 -1.06 -10.92
C PHE A 39 12.89 -1.74 -12.21
N SER A 40 11.94 -2.68 -12.11
CA SER A 40 11.21 -3.16 -13.28
C SER A 40 10.50 -1.99 -13.99
N ASP A 41 10.36 -2.07 -15.32
CA ASP A 41 9.70 -1.00 -16.08
C ASP A 41 8.22 -0.89 -15.71
N ASP A 42 7.55 -2.05 -15.57
CA ASP A 42 6.16 -2.13 -15.18
C ASP A 42 6.02 -2.57 -13.71
N PRO A 43 5.01 -2.08 -12.97
CA PRO A 43 4.75 -2.54 -11.62
C PRO A 43 4.31 -4.01 -11.63
N MET A 44 4.73 -4.76 -10.62
CA MET A 44 4.25 -6.12 -10.39
C MET A 44 2.81 -6.14 -9.85
N GLY A 45 2.39 -5.07 -9.20
CA GLY A 45 1.08 -4.88 -8.60
C GLY A 45 0.84 -3.43 -8.22
N GLU A 46 -0.27 -3.18 -7.56
CA GLU A 46 -0.71 -1.86 -7.13
C GLU A 46 -1.26 -1.96 -5.70
N GLU A 47 -0.80 -1.09 -4.83
CA GLU A 47 -1.36 -0.89 -3.50
C GLU A 47 -2.37 0.25 -3.54
N LYS A 48 -3.49 0.08 -2.85
CA LYS A 48 -4.47 1.14 -2.67
C LYS A 48 -4.42 1.64 -1.23
N TYR A 49 -4.40 2.95 -1.09
CA TYR A 49 -4.52 3.62 0.19
C TYR A 49 -5.97 4.06 0.40
N ILE A 50 -6.52 3.58 1.50
CA ILE A 50 -7.92 3.76 1.86
C ILE A 50 -8.00 4.64 3.10
N LEU A 51 -8.92 5.60 3.07
CA LEU A 51 -9.35 6.35 4.24
C LEU A 51 -10.43 5.53 4.95
N TYR A 52 -10.16 5.14 6.17
CA TYR A 52 -11.04 4.36 7.04
C TYR A 52 -11.58 5.21 8.18
N ALA A 53 -12.83 4.94 8.60
CA ALA A 53 -13.42 5.58 9.77
C ALA A 53 -14.42 4.64 10.47
N ASP A 54 -14.56 4.82 11.77
CA ASP A 54 -15.66 4.25 12.55
C ASP A 54 -16.90 5.14 12.39
N LEU A 55 -17.74 4.79 11.43
CA LEU A 55 -18.96 5.56 11.13
C LEU A 55 -20.02 5.47 12.25
N SER A 56 -19.90 4.55 13.20
CA SER A 56 -20.83 4.44 14.33
C SER A 56 -20.68 5.60 15.31
N ASN A 57 -19.51 6.21 15.34
CA ASN A 57 -19.16 7.36 16.18
C ASN A 57 -19.27 8.71 15.46
N MET A 58 -19.66 8.71 14.18
CA MET A 58 -19.85 9.93 13.41
C MET A 58 -21.29 10.43 13.51
N ASP A 59 -21.48 11.72 13.65
CA ASP A 59 -22.79 12.36 13.77
C ASP A 59 -23.73 11.88 12.65
N SER A 60 -24.84 11.30 13.08
CA SER A 60 -25.81 10.57 12.27
C SER A 60 -26.41 11.41 11.16
N GLY A 61 -26.20 11.00 9.93
CA GLY A 61 -26.99 11.48 8.78
C GLY A 61 -26.27 11.49 7.44
N THR A 62 -24.96 11.49 7.40
CA THR A 62 -24.23 11.45 6.14
C THR A 62 -23.09 10.43 6.23
N SER A 63 -23.23 9.33 5.49
CA SER A 63 -22.09 8.44 5.15
C SER A 63 -21.12 9.13 4.18
N ASP A 64 -21.11 10.45 4.17
CA ASP A 64 -20.34 11.26 3.25
C ASP A 64 -19.01 11.64 3.91
N PHE A 65 -17.93 11.50 3.16
CA PHE A 65 -16.57 11.93 3.56
C PHE A 65 -16.50 13.38 4.09
N LYS A 66 -17.50 14.22 3.78
CA LYS A 66 -17.61 15.60 4.30
C LYS A 66 -17.74 15.67 5.83
N SER A 67 -18.19 14.61 6.46
CA SER A 67 -18.22 14.50 7.92
C SER A 67 -16.83 14.45 8.55
N LEU A 68 -15.79 14.22 7.74
CA LEU A 68 -14.39 14.23 8.18
C LEU A 68 -13.78 15.64 8.23
N ASP A 69 -14.46 16.68 7.71
CA ASP A 69 -13.93 18.04 7.77
C ASP A 69 -13.69 18.49 9.22
N GLY A 70 -12.48 18.94 9.50
CA GLY A 70 -12.02 19.31 10.84
C GLY A 70 -11.75 18.13 11.79
N LYS A 71 -11.83 16.88 11.33
CA LYS A 71 -11.53 15.68 12.12
C LYS A 71 -10.04 15.34 12.12
N ARG A 72 -9.62 14.50 13.08
CA ARG A 72 -8.25 14.02 13.20
C ARG A 72 -8.08 12.72 12.42
N VAL A 73 -7.16 12.72 11.46
CA VAL A 73 -6.89 11.57 10.60
C VAL A 73 -5.49 11.03 10.87
N GLY A 74 -5.41 9.79 11.30
CA GLY A 74 -4.16 9.08 11.48
C GLY A 74 -3.50 8.76 10.14
N VAL A 75 -2.26 9.21 9.95
CA VAL A 75 -1.44 8.89 8.77
C VAL A 75 0.03 8.90 9.16
N LEU A 76 0.87 8.11 8.48
CA LEU A 76 2.31 8.17 8.71
C LEU A 76 2.88 9.45 8.07
N LEU A 77 3.25 10.41 8.91
CA LEU A 77 3.72 11.72 8.46
C LEU A 77 5.04 11.64 7.68
N GLY A 78 5.22 12.51 6.70
CA GLY A 78 6.39 12.58 5.84
C GLY A 78 6.46 11.48 4.78
N THR A 79 5.33 10.81 4.50
CA THR A 79 5.26 9.70 3.55
C THR A 79 4.33 9.99 2.38
N GLU A 80 4.37 9.13 1.37
CA GLU A 80 3.49 9.21 0.20
C GLU A 80 1.99 9.16 0.58
N PRO A 81 1.51 8.30 1.49
CA PRO A 81 0.13 8.32 1.99
C PRO A 81 -0.32 9.67 2.56
N GLU A 82 0.52 10.40 3.26
CA GLU A 82 0.18 11.76 3.73
C GLU A 82 -0.01 12.73 2.56
N SER A 83 0.86 12.66 1.56
CA SER A 83 0.74 13.48 0.35
C SER A 83 -0.55 13.15 -0.40
N MET A 84 -0.89 11.87 -0.54
CA MET A 84 -2.13 11.41 -1.15
C MET A 84 -3.37 11.90 -0.39
N LEU A 85 -3.33 11.88 0.95
CA LEU A 85 -4.40 12.40 1.79
C LEU A 85 -4.59 13.89 1.55
N THR A 86 -3.51 14.67 1.57
CA THR A 86 -3.54 16.12 1.30
C THR A 86 -4.09 16.46 -0.09
N GLU A 87 -3.70 15.71 -1.12
CA GLU A 87 -4.22 15.89 -2.47
C GLU A 87 -5.72 15.57 -2.55
N TRP A 88 -6.13 14.48 -1.90
CA TRP A 88 -7.52 14.09 -1.85
C TRP A 88 -8.39 15.11 -1.10
N GLU A 89 -7.92 15.65 0.02
CA GLU A 89 -8.56 16.72 0.79
C GLU A 89 -8.76 17.97 -0.07
N ASN A 90 -7.72 18.43 -0.73
CA ASN A 90 -7.77 19.59 -1.61
C ASN A 90 -8.80 19.41 -2.74
N LYS A 91 -8.84 18.22 -3.35
CA LYS A 91 -9.77 17.88 -4.42
C LYS A 91 -11.23 17.87 -3.95
N ASN A 92 -11.48 17.49 -2.70
CA ASN A 92 -12.82 17.33 -2.14
C ASN A 92 -13.28 18.53 -1.30
N GLY A 93 -12.41 19.52 -1.10
CA GLY A 93 -12.71 20.74 -0.35
C GLY A 93 -12.96 20.49 1.13
N ILE A 94 -12.24 19.55 1.72
CA ILE A 94 -12.22 19.28 3.16
C ILE A 94 -10.81 19.50 3.70
N HIS A 95 -10.69 19.66 5.01
CA HIS A 95 -9.43 19.80 5.70
C HIS A 95 -9.45 19.04 7.01
N THR A 96 -8.48 18.15 7.22
CA THR A 96 -8.35 17.35 8.45
C THR A 96 -7.07 17.67 9.20
N GLU A 97 -7.03 17.35 10.48
CA GLU A 97 -5.82 17.39 11.29
C GLU A 97 -5.05 16.07 11.13
N HIS A 98 -3.85 16.11 10.56
CA HIS A 98 -3.03 14.90 10.41
C HIS A 98 -2.34 14.54 11.72
N VAL A 99 -2.61 13.33 12.20
CA VAL A 99 -2.03 12.76 13.41
C VAL A 99 -1.08 11.63 13.03
N ASN A 100 0.16 11.67 13.52
CA ASN A 100 1.12 10.62 13.20
C ASN A 100 0.71 9.26 13.77
N VAL A 101 0.71 8.23 12.92
CA VAL A 101 0.52 6.82 13.29
C VAL A 101 1.63 5.98 12.67
N TYR A 102 2.08 4.93 13.36
CA TYR A 102 3.26 4.17 12.95
C TYR A 102 2.93 2.77 12.38
N ASN A 103 1.83 2.18 12.83
CA ASN A 103 1.40 0.82 12.46
C ASN A 103 -0.06 0.59 12.89
N ASN A 104 -0.59 -0.59 12.58
CA ASN A 104 -1.98 -0.94 12.89
C ASN A 104 -2.27 -0.94 14.40
N ASP A 105 -1.35 -1.42 15.24
CA ASP A 105 -1.51 -1.40 16.70
C ASP A 105 -1.63 0.03 17.25
N ASP A 106 -0.86 0.97 16.69
CA ASP A 106 -0.93 2.39 17.07
C ASP A 106 -2.24 3.04 16.61
N VAL A 107 -2.72 2.67 15.42
CA VAL A 107 -4.04 3.07 14.90
C VAL A 107 -5.14 2.60 15.83
N GLU A 108 -5.18 1.30 16.17
CA GLU A 108 -6.19 0.72 17.06
C GLU A 108 -6.20 1.42 18.42
N LYS A 109 -5.03 1.63 19.01
CA LYS A 109 -4.88 2.32 20.29
C LYS A 109 -5.40 3.76 20.23
N LYS A 110 -5.05 4.52 19.18
CA LYS A 110 -5.47 5.91 19.04
C LYS A 110 -6.97 6.04 18.74
N LEU A 111 -7.55 5.12 17.98
CA LEU A 111 -9.01 5.04 17.80
C LEU A 111 -9.72 4.78 19.12
N ALA A 112 -9.26 3.77 19.89
CA ALA A 112 -9.85 3.41 21.19
C ALA A 112 -9.77 4.55 22.21
N ASN A 113 -8.71 5.35 22.16
CA ASN A 113 -8.52 6.52 23.02
C ASN A 113 -9.19 7.80 22.48
N HIS A 114 -9.88 7.73 21.36
CA HIS A 114 -10.43 8.92 20.67
C HIS A 114 -9.37 9.99 20.36
N GLU A 115 -8.15 9.58 20.06
CA GLU A 115 -7.07 10.49 19.63
C GLU A 115 -7.14 10.76 18.12
N ILE A 116 -7.72 9.84 17.34
CA ILE A 116 -8.04 9.97 15.91
C ILE A 116 -9.48 9.57 15.66
N ASP A 117 -10.08 10.13 14.63
CA ASP A 117 -11.47 9.89 14.21
C ASP A 117 -11.53 9.02 12.94
N ALA A 118 -10.46 9.03 12.15
CA ALA A 118 -10.26 8.25 10.93
C ALA A 118 -8.75 7.97 10.74
N PHE A 119 -8.41 7.13 9.77
CA PHE A 119 -7.00 6.86 9.45
C PHE A 119 -6.82 6.39 8.01
N VAL A 120 -5.59 6.51 7.52
CA VAL A 120 -5.16 5.98 6.22
C VAL A 120 -4.39 4.68 6.43
N SER A 121 -4.79 3.64 5.71
CA SER A 121 -4.07 2.36 5.63
C SER A 121 -4.19 1.77 4.23
N LEU A 122 -3.42 0.70 3.98
CA LEU A 122 -3.61 -0.12 2.80
C LEU A 122 -5.00 -0.77 2.80
N GLU A 123 -5.47 -1.20 1.62
CA GLU A 123 -6.71 -1.95 1.49
C GLU A 123 -6.58 -3.31 2.19
N GLU A 124 -7.12 -3.42 3.42
CA GLU A 124 -7.05 -4.62 4.26
C GLU A 124 -8.44 -5.00 4.79
N SER A 125 -8.74 -6.30 4.80
CA SER A 125 -10.02 -6.81 5.30
C SER A 125 -10.18 -6.72 6.81
N ILE A 126 -9.08 -6.69 7.56
CA ILE A 126 -9.07 -6.64 9.03
C ILE A 126 -9.90 -5.50 9.59
N TRP A 127 -9.91 -4.35 8.92
CA TRP A 127 -10.65 -3.19 9.37
C TRP A 127 -12.17 -3.39 9.29
N SER A 128 -12.65 -4.02 8.22
CA SER A 128 -14.08 -4.34 8.08
C SER A 128 -14.55 -5.37 9.09
N GLU A 129 -13.70 -6.32 9.48
CA GLU A 129 -13.99 -7.30 10.53
C GLU A 129 -14.13 -6.65 11.90
N GLN A 130 -13.45 -5.53 12.13
CA GLN A 130 -13.57 -4.71 13.35
C GLN A 130 -14.71 -3.68 13.29
N GLY A 131 -15.53 -3.68 12.25
CA GLY A 131 -16.64 -2.73 12.07
C GLY A 131 -16.22 -1.35 11.57
N ILE A 132 -14.97 -1.21 11.13
CA ILE A 132 -14.45 0.04 10.56
C ILE A 132 -14.74 0.07 9.06
N SER A 133 -15.26 1.19 8.59
CA SER A 133 -15.71 1.34 7.22
C SER A 133 -14.68 2.02 6.33
N SER A 134 -14.54 1.53 5.10
CA SER A 134 -13.85 2.23 4.02
C SER A 134 -14.68 3.45 3.59
N VAL A 135 -14.11 4.64 3.70
CA VAL A 135 -14.76 5.92 3.33
C VAL A 135 -14.42 6.31 1.90
N ALA A 136 -13.14 6.23 1.55
CA ALA A 136 -12.66 6.60 0.22
C ALA A 136 -11.34 5.92 -0.12
N THR A 137 -11.09 5.66 -1.40
CA THR A 137 -9.75 5.42 -1.92
C THR A 137 -9.09 6.76 -2.15
N ILE A 138 -8.02 7.07 -1.41
CA ILE A 138 -7.33 8.36 -1.51
C ILE A 138 -6.19 8.35 -2.53
N GLY A 139 -5.64 7.19 -2.83
CA GLY A 139 -4.56 7.06 -3.81
C GLY A 139 -4.18 5.61 -4.06
N LYS A 140 -3.23 5.44 -4.97
CA LYS A 140 -2.65 4.16 -5.36
C LYS A 140 -1.17 4.34 -5.61
N SER A 141 -0.36 3.35 -5.23
CA SER A 141 1.07 3.28 -5.50
C SER A 141 1.41 1.99 -6.21
N GLY A 142 2.25 2.08 -7.24
CA GLY A 142 2.80 0.89 -7.90
C GLY A 142 3.83 0.21 -7.00
N ILE A 143 3.78 -1.09 -6.92
CA ILE A 143 4.82 -1.93 -6.31
C ILE A 143 5.60 -2.65 -7.40
N TYR A 144 6.90 -2.72 -7.23
CA TYR A 144 7.84 -3.13 -8.27
C TYR A 144 8.74 -4.26 -7.83
N PHE A 145 9.31 -4.95 -8.80
CA PHE A 145 10.55 -5.69 -8.56
C PHE A 145 11.73 -4.71 -8.58
N VAL A 146 12.64 -4.89 -7.64
CA VAL A 146 13.94 -4.22 -7.63
C VAL A 146 15.05 -5.24 -7.82
N ILE A 147 16.07 -4.82 -8.57
CA ILE A 147 17.15 -5.67 -9.02
C ILE A 147 18.46 -5.01 -8.59
N ASN A 148 19.45 -5.81 -8.21
CA ASN A 148 20.79 -5.32 -7.96
C ASN A 148 21.31 -4.47 -9.15
N LYS A 149 21.97 -3.36 -8.85
CA LYS A 149 22.37 -2.35 -9.84
C LYS A 149 23.27 -2.91 -10.95
N ASP A 150 24.06 -3.92 -10.65
CA ASP A 150 24.99 -4.55 -11.60
C ASP A 150 24.35 -5.68 -12.44
N ARG A 151 23.06 -5.98 -12.19
CA ARG A 151 22.33 -7.06 -12.85
C ARG A 151 21.29 -6.55 -13.85
N SER A 152 21.73 -5.68 -14.76
CA SER A 152 20.88 -5.20 -15.87
C SER A 152 20.42 -6.33 -16.81
N ASP A 153 21.17 -7.44 -16.85
CA ASP A 153 20.78 -8.68 -17.53
C ASP A 153 19.44 -9.24 -16.97
N ILE A 154 19.34 -9.34 -15.64
CA ILE A 154 18.11 -9.80 -14.98
C ILE A 154 16.96 -8.83 -15.21
N LYS A 155 17.19 -7.51 -15.08
CA LYS A 155 16.17 -6.51 -15.37
C LYS A 155 15.60 -6.68 -16.78
N THR A 156 16.47 -6.78 -17.79
CA THR A 156 16.04 -6.92 -19.19
C THR A 156 15.18 -8.15 -19.43
N GLU A 157 15.57 -9.29 -18.87
CA GLU A 157 14.80 -10.54 -18.99
C GLU A 157 13.49 -10.48 -18.22
N LEU A 158 13.49 -9.88 -17.02
CA LEU A 158 12.28 -9.71 -16.21
C LEU A 158 11.26 -8.82 -16.93
N ASP A 159 11.66 -7.65 -17.41
CA ASP A 159 10.79 -6.72 -18.10
C ASP A 159 10.21 -7.35 -19.36
N ARG A 160 11.03 -8.13 -20.10
CA ARG A 160 10.55 -8.88 -21.26
C ARG A 160 9.51 -9.92 -20.87
N ALA A 161 9.76 -10.68 -19.80
CA ALA A 161 8.86 -11.70 -19.32
C ALA A 161 7.54 -11.12 -18.78
N MET A 162 7.59 -10.00 -18.06
CA MET A 162 6.40 -9.30 -17.58
C MET A 162 5.53 -8.79 -18.71
N ARG A 163 6.13 -8.15 -19.74
CA ARG A 163 5.39 -7.71 -20.95
C ARG A 163 4.78 -8.88 -21.71
N GLN A 164 5.50 -9.99 -21.85
CA GLN A 164 4.98 -11.20 -22.48
C GLN A 164 3.78 -11.76 -21.70
N LEU A 165 3.90 -11.82 -20.37
CA LEU A 165 2.83 -12.31 -19.49
C LEU A 165 1.57 -11.43 -19.60
N ASP A 166 1.72 -10.11 -19.65
CA ASP A 166 0.60 -9.18 -19.79
C ASP A 166 -0.10 -9.33 -21.17
N GLN A 167 0.65 -9.69 -22.22
CA GLN A 167 0.08 -9.97 -23.54
C GLN A 167 -0.64 -11.32 -23.59
N ASP A 168 -0.02 -12.37 -23.04
CA ASP A 168 -0.54 -13.74 -23.12
C ASP A 168 -1.68 -13.98 -22.12
N SER A 169 -1.68 -13.26 -21.00
CA SER A 169 -2.62 -13.42 -19.88
C SER A 169 -2.98 -12.08 -19.25
N PRO A 170 -3.76 -11.21 -19.92
CA PRO A 170 -4.03 -9.84 -19.49
C PRO A 170 -4.66 -9.72 -18.08
N PHE A 171 -5.30 -10.78 -17.60
CA PHE A 171 -5.97 -10.83 -16.30
C PHE A 171 -5.14 -11.50 -15.22
N PHE A 172 -3.91 -11.96 -15.51
CA PHE A 172 -3.08 -12.72 -14.59
C PHE A 172 -2.87 -12.01 -13.24
N LYS A 173 -2.50 -10.72 -13.25
CA LYS A 173 -2.33 -9.92 -12.03
C LYS A 173 -3.62 -9.80 -11.23
N THR A 174 -4.75 -9.56 -11.89
CA THR A 174 -6.07 -9.50 -11.26
C THR A 174 -6.47 -10.85 -10.65
N ASP A 175 -6.18 -11.95 -11.34
CA ASP A 175 -6.52 -13.29 -10.85
C ASP A 175 -5.63 -13.70 -9.66
N LEU A 176 -4.33 -13.30 -9.66
CA LEU A 176 -3.46 -13.47 -8.50
C LEU A 176 -3.97 -12.65 -7.32
N TYR A 177 -4.31 -11.39 -7.54
CA TYR A 177 -4.86 -10.54 -6.49
C TYR A 177 -6.11 -11.16 -5.86
N LYS A 178 -7.07 -11.56 -6.69
CA LYS A 178 -8.29 -12.25 -6.22
C LYS A 178 -7.98 -13.52 -5.44
N LYS A 179 -7.03 -14.31 -5.90
CA LYS A 179 -6.68 -15.58 -5.27
C LYS A 179 -6.05 -15.42 -3.87
N TYR A 180 -5.26 -14.37 -3.65
CA TYR A 180 -4.44 -14.25 -2.45
C TYR A 180 -4.85 -13.12 -1.52
N PHE A 181 -5.62 -12.13 -1.99
CA PHE A 181 -5.97 -10.93 -1.23
C PHE A 181 -7.48 -10.71 -1.06
N THR A 182 -8.34 -11.42 -1.81
CA THR A 182 -9.78 -11.43 -1.53
C THR A 182 -10.12 -12.62 -0.65
N LEU A 183 -10.73 -12.35 0.50
CA LEU A 183 -11.33 -13.40 1.32
C LEU A 183 -12.37 -14.16 0.50
N ASP A 184 -12.14 -15.45 0.31
CA ASP A 184 -13.15 -16.34 -0.25
C ASP A 184 -14.20 -16.59 0.83
N TYR A 185 -15.30 -15.82 0.78
CA TYR A 185 -16.44 -15.95 1.70
C TYR A 185 -17.02 -17.38 1.76
N ASN A 186 -16.65 -18.24 0.79
CA ASN A 186 -17.08 -19.64 0.74
C ASN A 186 -16.23 -20.60 1.58
N GLN A 187 -15.14 -20.14 2.20
CA GLN A 187 -14.32 -20.98 3.12
C GLN A 187 -14.65 -20.77 4.60
N ILE A 188 -15.65 -19.92 4.94
CA ILE A 188 -16.05 -19.60 6.33
C ILE A 188 -17.37 -20.29 6.71
N LEU A 189 -17.90 -21.21 5.89
CA LEU A 189 -19.09 -22.03 6.23
C LEU A 189 -18.70 -23.47 6.55
#